data_df58e2ad6e237f7009ce574c5e678ae3
#
_entry.id   df58e2ad6e237f7009ce574c5e678ae3
#
_cell.length_a   1.000
_cell.length_b   1.000
_cell.length_c   1.000
_cell.angle_alpha   90.00
_cell.angle_beta   90.00
_cell.angle_gamma   90.00
#
_symmetry.space_group_name_H-M   'P 1'
#
loop_
_entity.id
_entity.type
_entity.pdbx_description
1 polymer ?
#
loop_
_entity_poly.entity_id
_entity_poly.type
_entity_poly.pdbx_seq_one_letter_code
_entity_poly.pdbx_strand_id
1 'polypeptide(L)'
;MKHSLVIGQRVLRELSKDKRLFGLSIVGPFILIYFLKIFIDSMPPYFPAARYAVPFAAFIVHFFSFILCGIVLVQERTAGTLERMFIAGFSRTAIIGVYVFGYFGLATLQATVVLGETLWLVDLDYGGTTLLLLSVTIVMLSIVSVMLGILVSTFARHAVHILPFIPLLLLLSISLPGLLIDLAPFPTSTYSI
;
A
#
# COMPACT_ATOMS: atom_id res chain seq x y z
N MET A 1 -15.44 0.29 24.16
CA MET A 1 -15.91 0.38 22.76
C MET A 1 -16.19 1.82 22.30
N LYS A 2 -16.87 2.68 23.05
CA LYS A 2 -17.13 4.08 22.63
C LYS A 2 -15.86 4.92 22.44
N HIS A 3 -14.82 4.72 23.26
CA HIS A 3 -13.57 5.44 23.16
C HIS A 3 -12.74 5.12 21.90
N SER A 4 -12.77 3.86 21.43
CA SER A 4 -12.05 3.46 20.21
C SER A 4 -12.64 4.10 18.94
N LEU A 5 -13.97 4.28 18.89
CA LEU A 5 -14.64 4.97 17.77
C LEU A 5 -14.28 6.45 17.69
N VAL A 6 -14.17 7.12 18.85
CA VAL A 6 -13.81 8.55 18.91
C VAL A 6 -12.38 8.78 18.42
N ILE A 7 -11.45 7.88 18.79
CA ILE A 7 -10.06 7.94 18.29
C ILE A 7 -10.02 7.65 16.79
N GLY A 8 -10.77 6.64 16.31
CA GLY A 8 -10.86 6.33 14.89
C GLY A 8 -11.32 7.52 14.06
N GLN A 9 -12.37 8.20 14.50
CA GLN A 9 -12.85 9.42 13.86
C GLN A 9 -11.81 10.55 13.89
N ARG A 10 -11.05 10.67 14.99
CA ARG A 10 -9.99 11.66 15.09
C ARG A 10 -8.84 11.36 14.12
N VAL A 11 -8.34 10.12 14.09
CA VAL A 11 -7.27 9.69 13.19
C VAL A 11 -7.70 9.86 11.73
N LEU A 12 -8.89 9.42 11.36
CA LEU A 12 -9.45 9.63 10.02
C LEU A 12 -9.56 11.12 9.67
N ARG A 13 -9.97 11.95 10.62
CA ARG A 13 -10.07 13.41 10.43
C ARG A 13 -8.69 14.06 10.32
N GLU A 14 -7.69 13.61 11.07
CA GLU A 14 -6.31 14.08 10.96
C GLU A 14 -5.69 13.65 9.63
N LEU A 15 -5.87 12.41 9.21
CA LEU A 15 -5.47 11.90 7.90
C LEU A 15 -6.12 12.68 6.74
N SER A 16 -7.44 12.96 6.83
CA SER A 16 -8.15 13.73 5.80
C SER A 16 -7.79 15.22 5.78
N LYS A 17 -7.27 15.76 6.88
CA LYS A 17 -6.80 17.17 6.98
C LYS A 17 -5.36 17.33 6.51
N ASP A 18 -4.54 16.30 6.58
CA ASP A 18 -3.19 16.33 6.04
C ASP A 18 -3.23 16.19 4.51
N LYS A 19 -3.50 17.33 3.86
CA LYS A 19 -3.58 17.43 2.40
C LYS A 19 -2.32 16.95 1.70
N ARG A 20 -1.15 17.04 2.37
CA ARG A 20 0.13 16.60 1.79
C ARG A 20 0.20 15.09 1.74
N LEU A 21 -0.14 14.42 2.84
CA LEU A 21 -0.15 12.98 2.95
C LEU A 21 -1.21 12.36 2.02
N PHE A 22 -2.42 12.93 2.04
CA PHE A 22 -3.50 12.50 1.16
C PHE A 22 -3.17 12.72 -0.32
N GLY A 23 -2.60 13.89 -0.66
CA GLY A 23 -2.15 14.17 -2.01
C GLY A 23 -1.05 13.21 -2.46
N LEU A 24 -0.04 12.96 -1.63
CA LEU A 24 1.05 12.03 -1.97
C LEU A 24 0.56 10.59 -2.14
N SER A 25 -0.43 10.16 -1.33
CA SER A 25 -0.98 8.80 -1.41
C SER A 25 -1.77 8.52 -2.69
N ILE A 26 -2.30 9.55 -3.34
CA ILE A 26 -3.08 9.42 -4.58
C ILE A 26 -2.25 9.87 -5.79
N VAL A 27 -1.66 11.07 -5.72
CA VAL A 27 -0.94 11.66 -6.85
C VAL A 27 0.35 10.90 -7.16
N GLY A 28 1.06 10.42 -6.14
CA GLY A 28 2.29 9.65 -6.34
C GLY A 28 2.06 8.38 -7.16
N PRO A 29 1.17 7.47 -6.73
CA PRO A 29 0.79 6.30 -7.51
C PRO A 29 0.28 6.65 -8.90
N PHE A 30 -0.59 7.66 -9.01
CA PHE A 30 -1.14 8.11 -10.29
C PHE A 30 -0.04 8.47 -11.31
N ILE A 31 0.93 9.26 -10.90
CA ILE A 31 2.06 9.62 -11.76
C ILE A 31 2.85 8.38 -12.19
N LEU A 32 3.08 7.43 -11.29
CA LEU A 32 3.84 6.22 -11.61
C LEU A 32 3.11 5.29 -12.59
N ILE A 33 1.79 5.14 -12.45
CA ILE A 33 0.99 4.37 -13.42
C ILE A 33 0.96 5.07 -14.78
N TYR A 34 0.89 6.40 -14.80
CA TYR A 34 0.99 7.15 -16.05
C TYR A 34 2.34 6.96 -16.75
N PHE A 35 3.45 6.97 -16.00
CA PHE A 35 4.76 6.62 -16.55
C PHE A 35 4.83 5.19 -17.06
N LEU A 36 4.22 4.24 -16.35
CA LEU A 36 4.10 2.86 -16.81
C LEU A 36 3.37 2.77 -18.14
N LYS A 37 2.27 3.54 -18.31
CA LYS A 37 1.53 3.62 -19.57
C LYS A 37 2.44 4.10 -20.71
N ILE A 38 3.17 5.21 -20.51
CA ILE A 38 4.11 5.72 -21.52
C ILE A 38 5.16 4.66 -21.88
N PHE A 39 5.66 3.94 -20.88
CA PHE A 39 6.62 2.85 -21.11
C PHE A 39 6.01 1.72 -21.95
N ILE A 40 4.80 1.26 -21.61
CA ILE A 40 4.09 0.22 -22.36
C ILE A 40 3.82 0.66 -23.81
N ASP A 41 3.39 1.90 -24.02
CA ASP A 41 3.11 2.44 -25.36
C ASP A 41 4.37 2.56 -26.24
N SER A 42 5.55 2.64 -25.62
CA SER A 42 6.84 2.65 -26.34
C SER A 42 7.31 1.24 -26.74
N MET A 43 6.66 0.19 -26.22
CA MET A 43 7.00 -1.20 -26.50
C MET A 43 6.36 -1.69 -27.80
N PRO A 44 6.92 -2.76 -28.43
CA PRO A 44 6.32 -3.34 -29.61
C PRO A 44 4.90 -3.86 -29.35
N PRO A 45 4.00 -3.90 -30.36
CA PRO A 45 2.61 -4.32 -30.21
C PRO A 45 2.38 -5.72 -29.63
N TYR A 46 3.38 -6.59 -29.72
CA TYR A 46 3.34 -7.95 -29.15
C TYR A 46 3.76 -8.01 -27.67
N PHE A 47 4.08 -6.86 -27.05
CA PHE A 47 4.46 -6.82 -25.64
C PHE A 47 3.25 -7.16 -24.75
N PRO A 48 3.37 -8.15 -23.84
CA PRO A 48 2.26 -8.57 -23.01
C PRO A 48 2.02 -7.58 -21.86
N ALA A 49 1.40 -6.44 -22.14
CA ALA A 49 1.20 -5.35 -21.21
C ALA A 49 0.51 -5.80 -19.90
N ALA A 50 -0.51 -6.66 -20.00
CA ALA A 50 -1.25 -7.18 -18.85
C ALA A 50 -0.36 -7.94 -17.86
N ARG A 51 0.65 -8.65 -18.34
CA ARG A 51 1.58 -9.43 -17.52
C ARG A 51 2.40 -8.54 -16.58
N TYR A 52 2.68 -7.28 -16.98
CA TYR A 52 3.52 -6.36 -16.22
C TYR A 52 2.71 -5.28 -15.51
N ALA A 53 1.63 -4.80 -16.09
CA ALA A 53 0.85 -3.69 -15.57
C ALA A 53 0.22 -3.99 -14.21
N VAL A 54 -0.42 -5.16 -14.07
CA VAL A 54 -1.11 -5.54 -12.82
C VAL A 54 -0.13 -5.79 -11.68
N PRO A 55 0.97 -6.58 -11.84
CA PRO A 55 1.98 -6.72 -10.80
C PRO A 55 2.65 -5.40 -10.42
N PHE A 56 2.87 -4.50 -11.37
CA PHE A 56 3.45 -3.19 -11.10
C PHE A 56 2.47 -2.30 -10.31
N ALA A 57 1.18 -2.32 -10.65
CA ALA A 57 0.15 -1.63 -9.89
C ALA A 57 0.07 -2.14 -8.44
N ALA A 58 0.08 -3.46 -8.26
CA ALA A 58 0.12 -4.09 -6.95
C ALA A 58 1.37 -3.69 -6.15
N PHE A 59 2.54 -3.66 -6.81
CA PHE A 59 3.78 -3.15 -6.22
C PHE A 59 3.66 -1.70 -5.76
N ILE A 60 3.09 -0.81 -6.59
CA ILE A 60 2.90 0.61 -6.24
C ILE A 60 2.01 0.74 -5.01
N VAL A 61 0.88 0.01 -4.96
CA VAL A 61 -0.01 0.02 -3.79
C VAL A 61 0.72 -0.45 -2.54
N HIS A 62 1.46 -1.56 -2.64
CA HIS A 62 2.24 -2.10 -1.53
C HIS A 62 3.27 -1.09 -1.02
N PHE A 63 4.05 -0.51 -1.92
CA PHE A 63 5.12 0.42 -1.61
C PHE A 63 4.63 1.70 -0.93
N PHE A 64 3.62 2.34 -1.51
CA PHE A 64 3.07 3.58 -0.94
C PHE A 64 2.35 3.34 0.38
N SER A 65 1.55 2.28 0.49
CA SER A 65 0.87 1.95 1.74
C SER A 65 1.87 1.68 2.88
N PHE A 66 2.95 0.97 2.59
CA PHE A 66 4.04 0.71 3.54
C PHE A 66 4.74 1.99 3.99
N ILE A 67 5.22 2.79 3.02
CA ILE A 67 5.98 4.02 3.33
C ILE A 67 5.13 5.02 4.09
N LEU A 68 3.91 5.29 3.61
CA LEU A 68 3.05 6.29 4.23
C LEU A 68 2.71 5.90 5.66
N CYS A 69 2.30 4.65 5.90
CA CYS A 69 1.99 4.18 7.23
C CYS A 69 3.22 4.20 8.15
N GLY A 70 4.37 3.74 7.65
CA GLY A 70 5.61 3.72 8.41
C GLY A 70 6.08 5.11 8.83
N ILE A 71 6.14 6.06 7.89
CA ILE A 71 6.60 7.43 8.13
C ILE A 71 5.69 8.13 9.12
N VAL A 72 4.37 8.09 8.91
CA VAL A 72 3.43 8.83 9.75
C VAL A 72 3.43 8.30 11.17
N LEU A 73 3.50 6.98 11.37
CA LEU A 73 3.53 6.43 12.72
C LEU A 73 4.81 6.81 13.49
N VAL A 74 5.95 6.93 12.80
CA VAL A 74 7.17 7.47 13.40
C VAL A 74 7.02 8.96 13.73
N GLN A 75 6.40 9.75 12.85
CA GLN A 75 6.13 11.15 13.08
C GLN A 75 5.20 11.36 14.29
N GLU A 76 4.14 10.59 14.41
CA GLU A 76 3.23 10.61 15.56
C GLU A 76 3.95 10.32 16.89
N ARG A 77 4.89 9.37 16.86
CA ARG A 77 5.72 9.06 18.02
C ARG A 77 6.66 10.21 18.37
N THR A 78 7.36 10.77 17.40
CA THR A 78 8.31 11.87 17.64
C THR A 78 7.61 13.16 18.04
N ALA A 79 6.37 13.37 17.62
CA ALA A 79 5.52 14.49 18.06
C ALA A 79 4.95 14.32 19.48
N GLY A 80 5.18 13.17 20.13
CA GLY A 80 4.65 12.88 21.47
C GLY A 80 3.13 12.64 21.51
N THR A 81 2.49 12.48 20.35
CA THR A 81 1.04 12.24 20.26
C THR A 81 0.66 10.92 20.91
N LEU A 82 1.47 9.88 20.70
CA LEU A 82 1.26 8.56 21.31
C LEU A 82 1.36 8.61 22.84
N GLU A 83 2.31 9.35 23.38
CA GLU A 83 2.49 9.51 24.83
C GLU A 83 1.27 10.20 25.46
N ARG A 84 0.75 11.23 24.82
CA ARG A 84 -0.48 11.92 25.28
C ARG A 84 -1.68 10.98 25.28
N MET A 85 -1.79 10.07 24.31
CA MET A 85 -2.85 9.06 24.28
C MET A 85 -2.70 8.08 25.45
N PHE A 86 -1.47 7.65 25.78
CA PHE A 86 -1.22 6.78 26.94
C PHE A 86 -1.59 7.46 28.26
N ILE A 87 -1.23 8.73 28.44
CA ILE A 87 -1.59 9.53 29.62
C ILE A 87 -3.11 9.69 29.74
N ALA A 88 -3.83 9.79 28.61
CA ALA A 88 -5.28 9.84 28.56
C ALA A 88 -5.96 8.48 28.83
N GLY A 89 -5.18 7.43 29.19
CA GLY A 89 -5.71 6.12 29.60
C GLY A 89 -6.03 5.15 28.45
N PHE A 90 -5.56 5.42 27.21
CA PHE A 90 -5.78 4.51 26.10
C PHE A 90 -4.80 3.32 26.13
N SER A 91 -5.32 2.11 25.92
CA SER A 91 -4.49 0.91 25.84
C SER A 91 -3.69 0.87 24.53
N ARG A 92 -2.51 0.24 24.55
CA ARG A 92 -1.66 0.09 23.36
C ARG A 92 -2.39 -0.58 22.20
N THR A 93 -3.15 -1.62 22.49
CA THR A 93 -3.94 -2.35 21.49
C THR A 93 -5.05 -1.48 20.86
N ALA A 94 -5.70 -0.62 21.64
CA ALA A 94 -6.70 0.30 21.13
C ALA A 94 -6.08 1.33 20.19
N ILE A 95 -4.91 1.88 20.54
CA ILE A 95 -4.19 2.86 19.72
C ILE A 95 -3.75 2.20 18.41
N ILE A 96 -3.06 1.05 18.45
CA ILE A 96 -2.63 0.35 17.25
C ILE A 96 -3.83 -0.03 16.37
N GLY A 97 -4.91 -0.54 16.95
CA GLY A 97 -6.12 -0.92 16.20
C GLY A 97 -6.71 0.27 15.44
N VAL A 98 -6.76 1.45 16.06
CA VAL A 98 -7.28 2.66 15.42
C VAL A 98 -6.39 3.11 14.25
N TYR A 99 -5.08 3.07 14.41
CA TYR A 99 -4.16 3.39 13.31
C TYR A 99 -4.27 2.38 12.17
N VAL A 100 -4.34 1.07 12.47
CA VAL A 100 -4.56 0.03 11.46
C VAL A 100 -5.84 0.31 10.66
N PHE A 101 -6.96 0.56 11.34
CA PHE A 101 -8.23 0.84 10.66
C PHE A 101 -8.20 2.13 9.85
N GLY A 102 -7.59 3.19 10.37
CA GLY A 102 -7.47 4.47 9.67
C GLY A 102 -6.64 4.35 8.39
N TYR A 103 -5.46 3.74 8.49
CA TYR A 103 -4.58 3.53 7.34
C TYR A 103 -5.12 2.47 6.38
N PHE A 104 -5.82 1.46 6.86
CA PHE A 104 -6.52 0.50 6.01
C PHE A 104 -7.54 1.19 5.10
N GLY A 105 -8.34 2.11 5.64
CA GLY A 105 -9.28 2.89 4.83
C GLY A 105 -8.58 3.68 3.73
N LEU A 106 -7.48 4.37 4.06
CA LEU A 106 -6.68 5.13 3.09
C LEU A 106 -6.04 4.20 2.04
N ALA A 107 -5.44 3.08 2.48
CA ALA A 107 -4.80 2.11 1.60
C ALA A 107 -5.80 1.42 0.67
N THR A 108 -7.02 1.13 1.14
CA THR A 108 -8.09 0.58 0.30
C THR A 108 -8.54 1.59 -0.75
N LEU A 109 -8.72 2.86 -0.39
CA LEU A 109 -9.03 3.93 -1.33
C LEU A 109 -7.93 4.04 -2.40
N GLN A 110 -6.68 4.10 -1.98
CA GLN A 110 -5.53 4.14 -2.88
C GLN A 110 -5.48 2.92 -3.80
N ALA A 111 -5.68 1.71 -3.27
CA ALA A 111 -5.71 0.47 -4.05
C ALA A 111 -6.79 0.49 -5.13
N THR A 112 -7.99 0.99 -4.78
CA THR A 112 -9.10 1.12 -5.73
C THR A 112 -8.79 2.12 -6.84
N VAL A 113 -8.21 3.27 -6.51
CA VAL A 113 -7.81 4.29 -7.48
C VAL A 113 -6.73 3.75 -8.43
N VAL A 114 -5.67 3.13 -7.89
CA VAL A 114 -4.57 2.58 -8.69
C VAL A 114 -5.03 1.46 -9.60
N LEU A 115 -5.90 0.55 -9.11
CA LEU A 115 -6.45 -0.51 -9.93
C LEU A 115 -7.32 0.07 -11.05
N GLY A 116 -8.24 0.98 -10.72
CA GLY A 116 -9.10 1.62 -11.71
C GLY A 116 -8.32 2.37 -12.78
N GLU A 117 -7.28 3.12 -12.37
CA GLU A 117 -6.39 3.82 -13.30
C GLU A 117 -5.62 2.85 -14.20
N THR A 118 -5.08 1.76 -13.64
CA THR A 118 -4.34 0.75 -14.40
C THR A 118 -5.23 0.10 -15.47
N LEU A 119 -6.46 -0.29 -15.10
CA LEU A 119 -7.43 -0.87 -16.02
C LEU A 119 -7.80 0.11 -17.14
N TRP A 120 -8.01 1.37 -16.79
CA TRP A 120 -8.39 2.40 -17.75
C TRP A 120 -7.26 2.82 -18.70
N LEU A 121 -6.04 3.02 -18.16
CA LEU A 121 -4.90 3.49 -18.97
C LEU A 121 -4.30 2.40 -19.85
N VAL A 122 -4.28 1.15 -19.39
CA VAL A 122 -3.66 0.02 -20.13
C VAL A 122 -4.70 -0.72 -20.97
N ASP A 123 -5.97 -0.30 -20.91
CA ASP A 123 -7.08 -0.87 -21.68
C ASP A 123 -7.20 -2.40 -21.46
N LEU A 124 -7.17 -2.81 -20.19
CA LEU A 124 -7.24 -4.21 -19.80
C LEU A 124 -8.70 -4.62 -19.65
N ASP A 125 -9.16 -5.46 -20.55
CA ASP A 125 -10.52 -6.03 -20.51
C ASP A 125 -10.51 -7.36 -19.75
N TYR A 126 -10.83 -7.29 -18.47
CA TYR A 126 -10.96 -8.46 -17.60
C TYR A 126 -12.44 -8.76 -17.31
N GLY A 127 -12.80 -10.05 -17.36
CA GLY A 127 -14.11 -10.49 -16.89
C GLY A 127 -14.38 -10.17 -15.42
N GLY A 128 -15.65 -9.99 -15.04
CA GLY A 128 -16.05 -9.55 -13.70
C GLY A 128 -15.47 -10.37 -12.55
N THR A 129 -15.34 -11.69 -12.74
CA THR A 129 -14.73 -12.59 -11.73
C THR A 129 -13.25 -12.27 -11.52
N THR A 130 -12.50 -12.05 -12.61
CA THR A 130 -11.08 -11.70 -12.54
C THR A 130 -10.89 -10.34 -11.87
N LEU A 131 -11.72 -9.34 -12.20
CA LEU A 131 -11.71 -8.03 -11.56
C LEU A 131 -11.97 -8.12 -10.06
N LEU A 132 -12.92 -8.94 -9.64
CA LEU A 132 -13.22 -9.14 -8.23
C LEU A 132 -12.01 -9.77 -7.51
N LEU A 133 -11.42 -10.82 -8.08
CA LEU A 133 -10.24 -11.47 -7.50
C LEU A 133 -9.05 -10.51 -7.40
N LEU A 134 -8.78 -9.74 -8.45
CA LEU A 134 -7.72 -8.71 -8.45
C LEU A 134 -7.98 -7.65 -7.37
N SER A 135 -9.21 -7.15 -7.27
CA SER A 135 -9.58 -6.16 -6.26
C SER A 135 -9.37 -6.68 -4.85
N VAL A 136 -9.82 -7.89 -4.56
CA VAL A 136 -9.62 -8.53 -3.25
C VAL A 136 -8.14 -8.74 -2.95
N THR A 137 -7.37 -9.22 -3.92
CA THR A 137 -5.93 -9.47 -3.75
C THR A 137 -5.18 -8.17 -3.46
N ILE A 138 -5.44 -7.09 -4.20
CA ILE A 138 -4.76 -5.81 -4.01
C ILE A 138 -5.16 -5.18 -2.67
N VAL A 139 -6.42 -5.30 -2.24
CA VAL A 139 -6.87 -4.84 -0.93
C VAL A 139 -6.21 -5.65 0.19
N MET A 140 -6.13 -6.97 0.06
CA MET A 140 -5.41 -7.80 1.04
C MET A 140 -3.92 -7.43 1.12
N LEU A 141 -3.30 -7.21 -0.03
CA LEU A 141 -1.91 -6.75 -0.11
C LEU A 141 -1.72 -5.40 0.60
N SER A 142 -2.67 -4.47 0.45
CA SER A 142 -2.61 -3.17 1.12
C SER A 142 -2.69 -3.28 2.65
N ILE A 143 -3.48 -4.22 3.16
CA ILE A 143 -3.54 -4.52 4.61
C ILE A 143 -2.17 -5.02 5.11
N VAL A 144 -1.59 -6.00 4.41
CA VAL A 144 -0.27 -6.54 4.76
C VAL A 144 0.78 -5.43 4.72
N SER A 145 0.72 -4.54 3.73
CA SER A 145 1.63 -3.40 3.60
C SER A 145 1.55 -2.44 4.78
N VAL A 146 0.32 -2.11 5.21
CA VAL A 146 0.07 -1.26 6.39
C VAL A 146 0.63 -1.92 7.65
N MET A 147 0.39 -3.22 7.83
CA MET A 147 0.91 -3.95 8.99
C MET A 147 2.45 -4.00 9.01
N LEU A 148 3.08 -4.20 7.85
CA LEU A 148 4.54 -4.13 7.71
C LEU A 148 5.06 -2.72 8.00
N GLY A 149 4.38 -1.68 7.53
CA GLY A 149 4.72 -0.28 7.84
C GLY A 149 4.68 0.00 9.34
N ILE A 150 3.65 -0.46 10.02
CA ILE A 150 3.53 -0.36 11.48
C ILE A 150 4.68 -1.12 12.16
N LEU A 151 4.95 -2.37 11.74
CA LEU A 151 6.00 -3.19 12.30
C LEU A 151 7.37 -2.51 12.18
N VAL A 152 7.74 -2.07 10.98
CA VAL A 152 9.02 -1.40 10.73
C VAL A 152 9.12 -0.07 11.49
N SER A 153 8.02 0.67 11.62
CA SER A 153 7.98 1.91 12.39
C SER A 153 8.35 1.69 13.86
N THR A 154 8.16 0.49 14.42
CA THR A 154 8.53 0.19 15.81
C THR A 154 10.04 0.21 16.03
N PHE A 155 10.83 -0.11 15.01
CA PHE A 155 12.30 -0.12 15.05
C PHE A 155 12.89 1.25 14.66
N ALA A 156 12.14 2.09 13.97
CA ALA A 156 12.59 3.39 13.49
C ALA A 156 12.48 4.45 14.60
N ARG A 157 13.57 5.15 14.90
CA ARG A 157 13.57 6.33 15.80
C ARG A 157 13.17 7.62 15.07
N HIS A 158 13.51 7.73 13.81
CA HIS A 158 13.18 8.85 12.92
C HIS A 158 12.67 8.32 11.59
N ALA A 159 11.90 9.13 10.86
CA ALA A 159 11.33 8.73 9.56
C ALA A 159 12.41 8.23 8.55
N VAL A 160 13.63 8.81 8.61
CA VAL A 160 14.76 8.42 7.75
C VAL A 160 15.20 6.96 8.00
N HIS A 161 14.98 6.41 9.20
CA HIS A 161 15.33 5.02 9.51
C HIS A 161 14.42 3.99 8.81
N ILE A 162 13.36 4.42 8.14
CA ILE A 162 12.52 3.56 7.30
C ILE A 162 13.18 3.33 5.94
N LEU A 163 13.98 4.28 5.44
CA LEU A 163 14.61 4.22 4.13
C LEU A 163 15.43 2.94 3.86
N PRO A 164 16.23 2.42 4.81
CA PRO A 164 16.97 1.18 4.60
C PRO A 164 16.10 -0.05 4.36
N PHE A 165 14.85 -0.05 4.81
CA PHE A 165 13.90 -1.15 4.58
C PHE A 165 13.28 -1.11 3.18
N ILE A 166 13.35 0.02 2.48
CA ILE A 166 12.81 0.18 1.13
C ILE A 166 13.45 -0.77 0.13
N PRO A 167 14.80 -0.88 0.02
CA PRO A 167 15.41 -1.83 -0.91
C PRO A 167 15.04 -3.28 -0.63
N LEU A 168 14.94 -3.67 0.65
CA LEU A 168 14.53 -5.01 1.04
C LEU A 168 13.09 -5.31 0.62
N LEU A 169 12.21 -4.35 0.85
CA LEU A 169 10.81 -4.46 0.48
C LEU A 169 10.62 -4.45 -1.04
N LEU A 170 11.39 -3.63 -1.76
CA LEU A 170 11.45 -3.61 -3.22
C LEU A 170 11.83 -4.97 -3.77
N LEU A 171 12.95 -5.54 -3.30
CA LEU A 171 13.44 -6.83 -3.76
C LEU A 171 12.39 -7.92 -3.57
N LEU A 172 11.79 -7.99 -2.38
CA LEU A 172 10.75 -8.97 -2.06
C LEU A 172 9.51 -8.78 -2.93
N SER A 173 9.04 -7.53 -3.06
CA SER A 173 7.82 -7.21 -3.80
C SER A 173 7.93 -7.39 -5.30
N ILE A 174 9.12 -7.22 -5.89
CA ILE A 174 9.34 -7.41 -7.32
C ILE A 174 9.59 -8.88 -7.65
N SER A 175 10.21 -9.62 -6.72
CA SER A 175 10.52 -11.04 -6.92
C SER A 175 9.28 -11.94 -6.80
N LEU A 176 8.40 -11.67 -5.84
CA LEU A 176 7.21 -12.49 -5.57
C LEU A 176 6.18 -12.54 -6.71
N PRO A 177 5.83 -11.42 -7.38
CA PRO A 177 4.87 -11.45 -8.49
C PRO A 177 5.42 -12.04 -9.80
N GLY A 178 6.66 -12.53 -9.82
CA GLY A 178 7.30 -13.04 -11.04
C GLY A 178 7.67 -11.96 -12.05
N LEU A 179 7.84 -10.71 -11.60
CA LEU A 179 8.19 -9.60 -12.48
C LEU A 179 9.62 -9.72 -13.01
N LEU A 180 10.56 -10.21 -12.17
CA LEU A 180 11.97 -10.41 -12.52
C LEU A 180 12.30 -11.88 -12.85
N ILE A 181 11.55 -12.82 -12.30
CA ILE A 181 11.85 -14.25 -12.43
C ILE A 181 10.69 -14.90 -13.14
N ASP A 182 10.97 -15.56 -14.27
CA ASP A 182 9.97 -16.38 -14.93
C ASP A 182 9.69 -17.60 -14.04
N LEU A 183 8.44 -17.71 -13.55
CA LEU A 183 8.02 -18.79 -12.66
C LEU A 183 7.84 -20.13 -13.39
N ALA A 184 7.96 -20.15 -14.72
CA ALA A 184 7.86 -21.37 -15.53
C ALA A 184 8.81 -22.52 -15.11
N PRO A 185 10.00 -22.27 -14.55
CA PRO A 185 10.87 -23.34 -14.04
C PRO A 185 10.44 -23.95 -12.71
N PHE A 186 9.49 -23.33 -11.99
CA PHE A 186 9.05 -23.89 -10.72
C PHE A 186 8.04 -25.02 -10.92
N PRO A 187 8.12 -26.14 -10.14
CA PRO A 187 7.19 -27.25 -10.30
C PRO A 187 5.74 -26.80 -10.10
N THR A 188 4.86 -27.32 -10.95
CA THR A 188 3.43 -26.95 -11.03
C THR A 188 2.65 -27.12 -9.72
N SER A 189 3.19 -27.85 -8.74
CA SER A 189 2.63 -27.95 -7.39
C SER A 189 2.58 -26.61 -6.63
N THR A 190 3.33 -25.61 -7.09
CA THR A 190 3.36 -24.26 -6.48
C THR A 190 2.31 -23.32 -7.13
N TYR A 191 1.69 -23.73 -8.24
CA TYR A 191 0.69 -22.93 -8.98
C TYR A 191 -0.76 -23.36 -8.73
N SER A 192 -0.98 -24.39 -7.91
CA SER A 192 -2.33 -24.91 -7.60
C SER A 192 -2.92 -24.26 -6.34
N ILE A 193 -2.82 -22.94 -6.23
CA ILE A 193 -3.57 -22.17 -5.23
C ILE A 193 -4.40 -21.11 -5.95
#